data_3f22be87d88b51df81647770d3c3da22
#
_entry.id   3f22be87d88b51df81647770d3c3da22
#
_cell.length_a   1.000
_cell.length_b   1.000
_cell.length_c   1.000
_cell.angle_alpha   90.00
_cell.angle_beta   90.00
_cell.angle_gamma   90.00
#
_symmetry.space_group_name_H-M   'P 1'
#
loop_
_entity.id
_entity.type
_entity.pdbx_description
1 polymer ?
#
loop_
_entity_poly.entity_id
_entity_poly.type
_entity_poly.pdbx_seq_one_letter_code
_entity_poly.pdbx_strand_id
1 'polypeptide(L)'
;SYAGYDYAANFTCQIPTVALDGAGGTTRPVVYGHGLLGGAGEAENSQVAKIASTNDMMYCATDWIGMSEGDVGNAVAIPNDLSKFPSLPDRSQQGILNSLFLARVMKADGGFSSNEAFLNTGGTSIIDRAEVYYDGNSQGGIMGGAATAVSTEWTKAVLGVPGMDYALLLSRSVDFN
;
A
#
# COMPACT_ATOMS: atom_id res chain seq x y z
N SER A 1 -7.89 -18.92 3.72
CA SER A 1 -8.03 -18.81 2.26
C SER A 1 -9.08 -19.81 1.80
N TYR A 2 -10.15 -19.32 1.27
CA TYR A 2 -11.09 -20.18 0.55
C TYR A 2 -10.46 -20.50 -0.80
N ALA A 3 -9.83 -21.66 -0.91
CA ALA A 3 -9.28 -22.15 -2.17
C ALA A 3 -10.38 -22.16 -3.23
N GLY A 4 -10.21 -21.40 -4.30
CA GLY A 4 -11.12 -21.39 -5.46
C GLY A 4 -11.88 -20.10 -5.74
N TYR A 5 -11.59 -19.02 -5.00
CA TYR A 5 -12.16 -17.70 -5.33
C TYR A 5 -11.05 -16.70 -5.68
N ASP A 6 -11.18 -16.06 -6.83
CA ASP A 6 -10.35 -14.93 -7.21
C ASP A 6 -10.74 -13.71 -6.38
N TYR A 7 -9.76 -13.02 -5.83
CA TYR A 7 -9.93 -11.76 -5.13
C TYR A 7 -9.30 -10.64 -5.96
N ALA A 8 -10.11 -9.69 -6.41
CA ALA A 8 -9.64 -8.51 -7.12
C ALA A 8 -9.27 -7.41 -6.10
N ALA A 9 -7.99 -7.08 -6.01
CA ALA A 9 -7.52 -5.93 -5.23
C ALA A 9 -7.34 -4.73 -6.15
N ASN A 10 -8.00 -3.61 -5.83
CA ASN A 10 -7.78 -2.35 -6.52
C ASN A 10 -6.42 -1.77 -6.10
N PHE A 11 -5.79 -1.04 -7.00
CA PHE A 11 -4.57 -0.30 -6.71
C PHE A 11 -4.56 1.03 -7.47
N THR A 12 -3.76 1.96 -6.97
CA THR A 12 -3.51 3.27 -7.59
C THR A 12 -2.01 3.50 -7.60
N CYS A 13 -1.47 4.02 -8.70
CA CYS A 13 -0.05 4.35 -8.82
C CYS A 13 0.16 5.82 -9.19
N GLN A 14 1.02 6.50 -8.45
CA GLN A 14 1.59 7.81 -8.77
C GLN A 14 2.90 7.61 -9.52
N ILE A 15 2.92 7.98 -10.79
CA ILE A 15 4.08 7.83 -11.69
C ILE A 15 4.59 9.22 -12.05
N PRO A 16 5.89 9.52 -11.90
CA PRO A 16 6.49 10.77 -12.39
C PRO A 16 6.37 10.89 -13.91
N THR A 17 5.86 12.00 -14.40
CA THR A 17 5.70 12.25 -15.85
C THR A 17 7.02 12.14 -16.61
N VAL A 18 8.13 12.60 -16.02
CA VAL A 18 9.46 12.53 -16.61
C VAL A 18 9.90 11.09 -16.95
N ALA A 19 9.42 10.09 -16.19
CA ALA A 19 9.69 8.69 -16.50
C ALA A 19 8.91 8.21 -17.73
N LEU A 20 7.66 8.65 -17.86
CA LEU A 20 6.80 8.30 -19.01
C LEU A 20 7.27 8.95 -20.31
N ASP A 21 7.83 10.15 -20.23
CA ASP A 21 8.39 10.87 -21.40
C ASP A 21 9.69 10.25 -21.94
N GLY A 22 10.24 9.28 -21.21
CA GLY A 22 11.49 8.61 -21.58
C GLY A 22 12.76 9.40 -21.29
N ALA A 23 12.65 10.60 -20.72
CA ALA A 23 13.80 11.45 -20.36
C ALA A 23 14.41 11.07 -18.99
N GLY A 24 13.63 10.42 -18.12
CA GLY A 24 13.98 10.19 -16.71
C GLY A 24 14.52 8.80 -16.37
N GLY A 25 14.62 7.87 -17.30
CA GLY A 25 15.07 6.50 -17.00
C GLY A 25 14.01 5.68 -16.23
N THR A 26 14.47 4.74 -15.39
CA THR A 26 13.59 3.91 -14.58
C THR A 26 13.29 4.53 -13.22
N THR A 27 12.11 4.22 -12.67
CA THR A 27 11.67 4.62 -11.32
C THR A 27 11.85 3.49 -10.34
N ARG A 28 12.14 3.83 -9.09
CA ARG A 28 12.17 2.87 -7.97
C ARG A 28 10.76 2.65 -7.45
N PRO A 29 10.23 1.41 -7.48
CA PRO A 29 8.88 1.12 -7.02
C PRO A 29 8.77 1.12 -5.51
N VAL A 30 7.72 1.74 -5.00
CA VAL A 30 7.40 1.87 -3.57
C VAL A 30 5.97 1.42 -3.35
N VAL A 31 5.74 0.51 -2.42
CA VAL A 31 4.40 0.23 -1.90
C VAL A 31 4.08 1.29 -0.83
N TYR A 32 2.98 2.01 -1.03
CA TYR A 32 2.53 3.04 -0.10
C TYR A 32 1.39 2.52 0.80
N GLY A 33 1.56 2.73 2.10
CA GLY A 33 0.54 2.42 3.10
C GLY A 33 -0.24 3.66 3.51
N HIS A 34 -1.55 3.68 3.24
CA HIS A 34 -2.44 4.80 3.59
C HIS A 34 -2.73 4.92 5.10
N GLY A 35 -3.25 6.08 5.50
CA GLY A 35 -3.63 6.40 6.87
C GLY A 35 -4.89 5.70 7.36
N LEU A 36 -5.32 6.04 8.60
CA LEU A 36 -6.48 5.44 9.26
C LEU A 36 -7.75 5.62 8.42
N LEU A 37 -8.41 4.49 8.12
CA LEU A 37 -9.65 4.43 7.33
C LEU A 37 -9.59 5.22 6.02
N GLY A 38 -8.38 5.37 5.46
CA GLY A 38 -8.14 5.95 4.15
C GLY A 38 -8.22 4.92 3.04
N GLY A 39 -7.54 5.18 1.92
CA GLY A 39 -7.53 4.29 0.76
C GLY A 39 -6.33 4.49 -0.15
N ALA A 40 -6.22 3.64 -1.16
CA ALA A 40 -5.14 3.64 -2.15
C ALA A 40 -4.94 5.01 -2.84
N GLY A 41 -6.02 5.82 -2.95
CA GLY A 41 -5.96 7.16 -3.53
C GLY A 41 -5.05 8.15 -2.78
N GLU A 42 -4.65 7.86 -1.53
CA GLU A 42 -3.66 8.70 -0.83
C GLU A 42 -2.30 8.73 -1.54
N ALA A 43 -1.96 7.73 -2.35
CA ALA A 43 -0.75 7.75 -3.16
C ALA A 43 -0.72 8.92 -4.17
N GLU A 44 -1.88 9.51 -4.49
CA GLU A 44 -2.00 10.65 -5.40
C GLU A 44 -1.86 12.01 -4.71
N ASN A 45 -1.71 12.03 -3.38
CA ASN A 45 -1.53 13.28 -2.64
C ASN A 45 -0.30 14.06 -3.11
N SER A 46 -0.40 15.38 -3.09
CA SER A 46 0.63 16.28 -3.60
C SER A 46 2.01 16.08 -2.95
N GLN A 47 2.05 15.68 -1.67
CA GLN A 47 3.30 15.37 -0.96
C GLN A 47 3.94 14.11 -1.53
N VAL A 48 3.15 13.04 -1.76
CA VAL A 48 3.63 11.79 -2.35
C VAL A 48 4.09 12.05 -3.79
N ALA A 49 3.32 12.79 -4.58
CA ALA A 49 3.68 13.17 -5.94
C ALA A 49 4.99 13.96 -5.99
N LYS A 50 5.22 14.86 -5.04
CA LYS A 50 6.46 15.62 -4.93
C LYS A 50 7.65 14.73 -4.60
N ILE A 51 7.51 13.81 -3.65
CA ILE A 51 8.57 12.85 -3.29
C ILE A 51 8.88 11.95 -4.48
N ALA A 52 7.84 11.43 -5.13
CA ALA A 52 7.94 10.58 -6.32
C ALA A 52 8.76 11.25 -7.43
N SER A 53 8.38 12.49 -7.82
CA SER A 53 9.02 13.22 -8.89
C SER A 53 10.44 13.71 -8.57
N THR A 54 10.71 14.02 -7.28
CA THR A 54 12.02 14.54 -6.87
C THR A 54 13.07 13.42 -6.75
N ASN A 55 12.61 12.18 -6.52
CA ASN A 55 13.51 11.07 -6.20
C ASN A 55 13.43 9.91 -7.21
N ASP A 56 12.83 10.10 -8.37
CA ASP A 56 12.64 9.05 -9.39
C ASP A 56 12.00 7.77 -8.77
N MET A 57 10.89 7.96 -8.04
CA MET A 57 10.14 6.89 -7.40
C MET A 57 8.73 6.79 -7.98
N MET A 58 8.22 5.57 -8.07
CA MET A 58 6.83 5.27 -8.39
C MET A 58 6.15 4.75 -7.12
N TYR A 59 5.10 5.43 -6.67
CA TYR A 59 4.34 5.03 -5.48
C TYR A 59 3.06 4.34 -5.89
N CYS A 60 2.89 3.08 -5.49
CA CYS A 60 1.64 2.36 -5.70
C CYS A 60 1.05 1.94 -4.37
N ALA A 61 -0.26 2.07 -4.22
CA ALA A 61 -1.01 1.71 -3.02
C ALA A 61 -2.16 0.77 -3.35
N THR A 62 -2.53 -0.07 -2.40
CA THR A 62 -3.78 -0.82 -2.35
C THR A 62 -4.43 -0.59 -1.00
N ASP A 63 -5.73 -0.83 -0.89
CA ASP A 63 -6.44 -0.62 0.37
C ASP A 63 -5.97 -1.59 1.45
N TRP A 64 -5.74 -1.07 2.67
CA TRP A 64 -5.62 -1.85 3.88
C TRP A 64 -6.99 -2.42 4.26
N ILE A 65 -7.42 -3.46 3.56
CA ILE A 65 -8.71 -4.13 3.85
C ILE A 65 -8.76 -4.53 5.30
N GLY A 66 -9.89 -4.25 5.95
CA GLY A 66 -10.08 -4.33 7.39
C GLY A 66 -10.00 -2.97 8.08
N MET A 67 -9.20 -2.03 7.54
CA MET A 67 -8.98 -0.70 8.08
C MET A 67 -8.92 0.37 6.98
N SER A 68 -9.64 0.17 5.89
CA SER A 68 -9.79 1.13 4.79
C SER A 68 -11.14 1.84 4.85
N GLU A 69 -11.35 2.84 4.01
CA GLU A 69 -12.61 3.57 3.89
C GLU A 69 -13.81 2.63 3.72
N GLY A 70 -13.65 1.57 2.93
CA GLY A 70 -14.69 0.55 2.73
C GLY A 70 -15.04 -0.26 3.97
N ASP A 71 -14.23 -0.21 5.02
CA ASP A 71 -14.42 -0.96 6.27
C ASP A 71 -15.04 -0.14 7.40
N VAL A 72 -15.28 1.16 7.21
CA VAL A 72 -15.83 2.05 8.24
C VAL A 72 -17.12 1.48 8.85
N GLY A 73 -18.04 1.01 8.00
CA GLY A 73 -19.29 0.39 8.47
C GLY A 73 -19.07 -0.83 9.37
N ASN A 74 -18.08 -1.67 9.06
CA ASN A 74 -17.71 -2.82 9.87
C ASN A 74 -17.03 -2.38 11.18
N ALA A 75 -16.10 -1.45 11.12
CA ALA A 75 -15.39 -0.92 12.28
C ALA A 75 -16.35 -0.30 13.31
N VAL A 76 -17.34 0.46 12.85
CA VAL A 76 -18.39 1.07 13.70
C VAL A 76 -19.36 0.02 14.27
N ALA A 77 -19.60 -1.07 13.56
CA ALA A 77 -20.51 -2.12 14.03
C ALA A 77 -19.90 -3.02 15.13
N ILE A 78 -18.58 -3.18 15.18
CA ILE A 78 -17.89 -4.06 16.14
C ILE A 78 -18.15 -3.67 17.60
N PRO A 79 -18.07 -2.39 18.03
CA PRO A 79 -18.37 -2.01 19.43
C PRO A 79 -19.79 -2.35 19.87
N ASN A 80 -20.75 -2.40 18.94
CA ASN A 80 -22.13 -2.74 19.22
C ASN A 80 -22.40 -4.26 19.21
N ASP A 81 -21.51 -5.03 18.60
CA ASP A 81 -21.63 -6.48 18.47
C ASP A 81 -20.23 -7.11 18.39
N LEU A 82 -19.65 -7.44 19.54
CA LEU A 82 -18.31 -7.98 19.64
C LEU A 82 -18.13 -9.34 18.95
N SER A 83 -19.22 -10.03 18.59
CA SER A 83 -19.13 -11.27 17.79
C SER A 83 -18.58 -11.01 16.39
N LYS A 84 -18.61 -9.76 15.91
CA LYS A 84 -18.04 -9.31 14.63
C LYS A 84 -16.55 -9.02 14.71
N PHE A 85 -15.96 -8.94 15.90
CA PHE A 85 -14.55 -8.57 16.06
C PHE A 85 -13.58 -9.40 15.21
N PRO A 86 -13.74 -10.73 15.04
CA PRO A 86 -12.86 -11.53 14.20
C PRO A 86 -12.76 -11.04 12.75
N SER A 87 -13.79 -10.35 12.24
CA SER A 87 -13.75 -9.79 10.88
C SER A 87 -12.66 -8.73 10.68
N LEU A 88 -12.25 -8.02 11.74
CA LEU A 88 -11.22 -7.01 11.67
C LEU A 88 -9.83 -7.61 11.41
N PRO A 89 -9.29 -8.50 12.25
CA PRO A 89 -8.00 -9.11 12.00
C PRO A 89 -7.98 -9.98 10.73
N ASP A 90 -9.07 -10.71 10.44
CA ASP A 90 -9.14 -11.57 9.25
C ASP A 90 -9.03 -10.74 7.96
N ARG A 91 -9.76 -9.62 7.87
CA ARG A 91 -9.69 -8.71 6.75
C ARG A 91 -8.33 -7.98 6.67
N SER A 92 -7.75 -7.62 7.81
CA SER A 92 -6.42 -6.99 7.86
C SER A 92 -5.32 -7.90 7.33
N GLN A 93 -5.41 -9.21 7.53
CA GLN A 93 -4.50 -10.17 6.92
C GLN A 93 -4.61 -10.15 5.39
N GLN A 94 -5.82 -10.02 4.85
CA GLN A 94 -6.02 -9.85 3.40
C GLN A 94 -5.40 -8.54 2.90
N GLY A 95 -5.52 -7.43 3.64
CA GLY A 95 -4.90 -6.15 3.32
C GLY A 95 -3.37 -6.25 3.23
N ILE A 96 -2.74 -6.92 4.20
CA ILE A 96 -1.30 -7.22 4.18
C ILE A 96 -0.95 -8.04 2.93
N LEU A 97 -1.70 -9.11 2.67
CA LEU A 97 -1.47 -9.99 1.52
C LEU A 97 -1.57 -9.21 0.19
N ASN A 98 -2.56 -8.34 0.04
CA ASN A 98 -2.72 -7.49 -1.14
C ASN A 98 -1.48 -6.61 -1.37
N SER A 99 -0.94 -6.00 -0.32
CA SER A 99 0.27 -5.17 -0.39
C SER A 99 1.51 -5.97 -0.80
N LEU A 100 1.65 -7.20 -0.29
CA LEU A 100 2.73 -8.11 -0.70
C LEU A 100 2.59 -8.52 -2.17
N PHE A 101 1.39 -8.82 -2.62
CA PHE A 101 1.14 -9.15 -4.03
C PHE A 101 1.35 -7.94 -4.95
N LEU A 102 0.96 -6.73 -4.53
CA LEU A 102 1.25 -5.50 -5.26
C LEU A 102 2.75 -5.35 -5.50
N ALA A 103 3.57 -5.49 -4.45
CA ALA A 103 5.02 -5.47 -4.57
C ALA A 103 5.56 -6.55 -5.52
N ARG A 104 5.02 -7.75 -5.43
CA ARG A 104 5.41 -8.87 -6.32
C ARG A 104 5.11 -8.57 -7.78
N VAL A 105 3.94 -8.01 -8.09
CA VAL A 105 3.57 -7.65 -9.47
C VAL A 105 4.46 -6.53 -10.03
N MET A 106 4.94 -5.61 -9.18
CA MET A 106 5.93 -4.58 -9.59
C MET A 106 7.26 -5.21 -10.02
N LYS A 107 7.69 -6.32 -9.38
CA LYS A 107 8.98 -6.98 -9.66
C LYS A 107 8.90 -8.08 -10.71
N ALA A 108 7.74 -8.73 -10.84
CA ALA A 108 7.58 -9.93 -11.65
C ALA A 108 7.83 -9.69 -13.14
N ASP A 109 8.42 -10.69 -13.79
CA ASP A 109 8.39 -10.80 -15.24
C ASP A 109 6.94 -10.94 -15.70
N GLY A 110 6.53 -10.15 -16.70
CA GLY A 110 5.12 -10.13 -17.14
C GLY A 110 4.15 -9.47 -16.15
N GLY A 111 4.66 -8.81 -15.09
CA GLY A 111 3.88 -7.98 -14.19
C GLY A 111 3.62 -6.59 -14.77
N PHE A 112 3.71 -5.55 -13.95
CA PHE A 112 3.49 -4.16 -14.40
C PHE A 112 4.41 -3.75 -15.55
N SER A 113 5.64 -4.25 -15.58
CA SER A 113 6.61 -3.94 -16.64
C SER A 113 6.17 -4.38 -18.05
N SER A 114 5.15 -5.23 -18.16
CA SER A 114 4.57 -5.67 -19.45
C SER A 114 3.30 -4.93 -19.82
N ASN A 115 2.76 -4.09 -18.95
CA ASN A 115 1.55 -3.32 -19.19
C ASN A 115 1.90 -1.94 -19.74
N GLU A 116 1.17 -1.50 -20.77
CA GLU A 116 1.43 -0.23 -21.47
C GLU A 116 1.41 1.00 -20.56
N ALA A 117 0.63 0.99 -19.47
CA ALA A 117 0.57 2.08 -18.50
C ALA A 117 1.91 2.31 -17.78
N PHE A 118 2.82 1.35 -17.81
CA PHE A 118 4.14 1.40 -17.18
C PHE A 118 5.29 1.39 -18.20
N LEU A 119 4.98 1.74 -19.44
CA LEU A 119 5.97 1.93 -20.48
C LEU A 119 6.12 3.43 -20.78
N ASN A 120 7.35 3.84 -21.09
CA ASN A 120 7.60 5.19 -21.60
C ASN A 120 7.20 5.31 -23.07
N THR A 121 7.29 6.51 -23.62
CA THR A 121 7.00 6.78 -25.05
C THR A 121 7.83 5.96 -26.03
N GLY A 122 8.96 5.41 -25.60
CA GLY A 122 9.82 4.51 -26.38
C GLY A 122 9.44 3.02 -26.24
N GLY A 123 8.38 2.68 -25.48
CA GLY A 123 7.95 1.31 -25.25
C GLY A 123 8.81 0.54 -24.26
N THR A 124 9.64 1.23 -23.46
CA THR A 124 10.50 0.61 -22.44
C THR A 124 9.86 0.77 -21.07
N SER A 125 9.95 -0.29 -20.24
CA SER A 125 9.43 -0.23 -18.87
C SER A 125 10.14 0.85 -18.05
N ILE A 126 9.31 1.63 -17.33
CA ILE A 126 9.78 2.66 -16.41
C ILE A 126 10.14 2.11 -15.02
N ILE A 127 9.98 0.81 -14.77
CA ILE A 127 10.15 0.22 -13.45
C ILE A 127 11.55 -0.39 -13.31
N ASP A 128 12.30 0.07 -12.30
CA ASP A 128 13.47 -0.66 -11.81
C ASP A 128 12.98 -1.83 -10.93
N ARG A 129 13.09 -3.04 -11.45
CA ARG A 129 12.60 -4.26 -10.80
C ARG A 129 13.59 -4.89 -9.83
N ALA A 130 14.75 -4.29 -9.62
CA ALA A 130 15.79 -4.85 -8.74
C ALA A 130 15.34 -4.90 -7.28
N GLU A 131 14.70 -3.82 -6.81
CA GLU A 131 14.19 -3.71 -5.44
C GLU A 131 12.81 -3.04 -5.43
N VAL A 132 11.98 -3.39 -4.44
CA VAL A 132 10.78 -2.66 -4.06
C VAL A 132 10.99 -2.13 -2.64
N TYR A 133 10.46 -0.97 -2.36
CA TYR A 133 10.52 -0.32 -1.05
C TYR A 133 9.12 -0.21 -0.47
N TYR A 134 9.05 0.05 0.82
CA TYR A 134 7.80 0.35 1.51
C TYR A 134 7.89 1.73 2.17
N ASP A 135 6.80 2.50 2.08
CA ASP A 135 6.63 3.77 2.80
C ASP A 135 5.18 3.89 3.29
N GLY A 136 4.97 4.19 4.55
CA GLY A 136 3.62 4.35 5.09
C GLY A 136 3.60 5.16 6.37
N ASN A 137 2.60 6.04 6.47
CA ASN A 137 2.41 6.92 7.61
C ASN A 137 1.20 6.51 8.46
N SER A 138 1.25 6.81 9.76
CA SER A 138 0.16 6.57 10.69
C SER A 138 -0.23 5.09 10.67
N GLN A 139 -1.46 4.74 10.34
CA GLN A 139 -1.88 3.35 10.15
C GLN A 139 -0.99 2.61 9.12
N GLY A 140 -0.58 3.28 8.03
CA GLY A 140 0.39 2.73 7.09
C GLY A 140 1.73 2.40 7.72
N GLY A 141 2.17 3.17 8.74
CA GLY A 141 3.33 2.84 9.57
C GLY A 141 3.10 1.63 10.47
N ILE A 142 1.91 1.48 11.05
CA ILE A 142 1.53 0.36 11.94
C ILE A 142 1.40 -0.94 11.16
N MET A 143 0.51 -0.96 10.17
CA MET A 143 0.26 -2.13 9.31
C MET A 143 1.49 -2.48 8.47
N GLY A 144 2.23 -1.44 8.02
CA GLY A 144 3.49 -1.58 7.31
C GLY A 144 4.58 -2.27 8.12
N GLY A 145 4.60 -2.07 9.43
CA GLY A 145 5.50 -2.79 10.32
C GLY A 145 5.25 -4.31 10.27
N ALA A 146 3.99 -4.73 10.38
CA ALA A 146 3.60 -6.13 10.28
C ALA A 146 3.86 -6.69 8.87
N ALA A 147 3.49 -5.92 7.82
CA ALA A 147 3.74 -6.30 6.43
C ALA A 147 5.25 -6.47 6.16
N THR A 148 6.09 -5.55 6.66
CA THR A 148 7.55 -5.61 6.50
C THR A 148 8.15 -6.83 7.22
N ALA A 149 7.64 -7.17 8.40
CA ALA A 149 8.12 -8.33 9.16
C ALA A 149 7.87 -9.67 8.45
N VAL A 150 6.84 -9.76 7.61
CA VAL A 150 6.50 -10.98 6.85
C VAL A 150 6.84 -10.89 5.35
N SER A 151 7.32 -9.73 4.89
CA SER A 151 7.62 -9.49 3.48
C SER A 151 8.83 -10.29 3.01
N THR A 152 8.69 -10.88 1.83
CA THR A 152 9.80 -11.40 1.02
C THR A 152 10.08 -10.51 -0.19
N GLU A 153 9.29 -9.45 -0.39
CA GLU A 153 9.34 -8.59 -1.56
C GLU A 153 10.22 -7.35 -1.35
N TRP A 154 10.20 -6.80 -0.14
CA TRP A 154 11.06 -5.66 0.24
C TRP A 154 11.79 -5.94 1.55
N THR A 155 12.94 -5.30 1.71
CA THR A 155 13.79 -5.36 2.91
C THR A 155 14.03 -4.00 3.55
N LYS A 156 13.51 -2.93 2.93
CA LYS A 156 13.67 -1.54 3.39
C LYS A 156 12.30 -0.89 3.47
N ALA A 157 12.00 -0.30 4.62
CA ALA A 157 10.74 0.36 4.89
C ALA A 157 10.94 1.66 5.66
N VAL A 158 10.14 2.67 5.31
CA VAL A 158 9.92 3.86 6.12
C VAL A 158 8.58 3.71 6.82
N LEU A 159 8.60 3.74 8.14
CA LEU A 159 7.42 3.63 8.99
C LEU A 159 7.22 4.97 9.70
N GLY A 160 6.48 5.86 9.07
CA GLY A 160 6.22 7.20 9.57
C GLY A 160 5.17 7.18 10.69
N VAL A 161 5.52 7.80 11.83
CA VAL A 161 4.64 7.92 13.02
C VAL A 161 3.87 6.65 13.38
N PRO A 162 4.52 5.47 13.44
CA PRO A 162 3.86 4.21 13.76
C PRO A 162 3.45 4.20 15.24
N GLY A 163 2.23 3.80 15.53
CA GLY A 163 1.78 3.51 16.90
C GLY A 163 2.08 2.06 17.26
N MET A 164 2.89 1.85 18.28
CA MET A 164 3.02 0.57 18.99
C MET A 164 2.67 0.83 20.46
N ASP A 165 2.07 0.05 21.09
CA ASP A 165 1.15 -1.00 21.09
C ASP A 165 -0.27 -0.51 20.67
N TYR A 166 -0.92 -1.16 19.73
CA TYR A 166 -2.21 -0.71 19.18
C TYR A 166 -3.31 -0.64 20.27
N ALA A 167 -3.27 -1.53 21.26
CA ALA A 167 -4.21 -1.53 22.37
C ALA A 167 -4.08 -0.27 23.25
N LEU A 168 -2.86 0.25 23.45
CA LEU A 168 -2.65 1.52 24.15
C LEU A 168 -3.04 2.72 23.28
N LEU A 169 -2.89 2.62 21.97
CA LEU A 169 -3.27 3.66 21.04
C LEU A 169 -4.78 3.92 21.09
N LEU A 170 -5.59 2.87 21.14
CA LEU A 170 -7.04 2.97 21.21
C LEU A 170 -7.56 3.80 22.41
N SER A 171 -6.85 3.78 23.54
CA SER A 171 -7.25 4.51 24.74
C SER A 171 -6.62 5.91 24.86
N ARG A 172 -5.73 6.29 23.93
CA ARG A 172 -4.95 7.55 24.00
C ARG A 172 -5.11 8.45 22.79
N SER A 173 -5.49 7.91 21.67
CA SER A 173 -5.67 8.70 20.44
C SER A 173 -7.02 9.37 20.42
N VAL A 174 -7.02 10.64 20.00
CA VAL A 174 -8.25 11.41 19.79
C VAL A 174 -9.12 10.85 18.64
N ASP A 175 -8.55 10.00 17.80
CA ASP A 175 -9.27 9.36 16.68
C ASP A 175 -10.31 8.34 17.15
N PHE A 176 -10.23 7.91 18.42
CA PHE A 176 -11.12 6.91 19.02
C PHE A 176 -11.98 7.45 20.18
N ASN A 177 -12.06 8.78 20.33
CA ASN A 177 -12.91 9.44 21.34
C ASN A 177 -14.31 9.69 20.81
#